data_b00b00f53dfa82254a403577a9c077da
#
_entry.id   b00b00f53dfa82254a403577a9c077da
#
_cell.length_a   1.000
_cell.length_b   1.000
_cell.length_c   1.000
_cell.angle_alpha   90.00
_cell.angle_beta   90.00
_cell.angle_gamma   90.00
#
_symmetry.space_group_name_H-M   'P 1'
#
loop_
_entity.id
_entity.type
_entity.pdbx_description
1 polymer ?
#
loop_
_entity_poly.entity_id
_entity_poly.type
_entity_poly.pdbx_seq_one_letter_code
_entity_poly.pdbx_strand_id
1 'polypeptide(L)'
;MDALLLILLLAAFVWALLHVTRHLRGSRSGMRGSGPRAERALEEELLRLTRGNRGAIERGVTAQRRRHPDASRADLLRRVRDEYLRDRSR
;
A
#
# COMPACT_ATOMS: atom_id res chain seq x y z
N MET A 1 -15.08 -32.28 -22.24
CA MET A 1 -14.93 -30.89 -22.69
C MET A 1 -15.23 -29.89 -21.59
N ASP A 2 -16.25 -30.17 -20.79
CA ASP A 2 -16.67 -29.22 -19.75
C ASP A 2 -15.73 -29.14 -18.55
N ALA A 3 -14.89 -30.16 -18.34
CA ALA A 3 -13.93 -30.17 -17.23
C ALA A 3 -12.86 -29.09 -17.35
N LEU A 4 -12.37 -28.84 -18.57
CA LEU A 4 -11.38 -27.81 -18.81
C LEU A 4 -11.95 -26.40 -18.63
N LEU A 5 -13.19 -26.20 -19.09
CA LEU A 5 -13.91 -24.95 -18.87
C LEU A 5 -14.18 -24.70 -17.40
N LEU A 6 -14.57 -25.72 -16.65
CA LEU A 6 -14.78 -25.64 -15.21
C LEU A 6 -13.49 -25.30 -14.46
N ILE A 7 -12.37 -25.92 -14.85
CA ILE A 7 -11.08 -25.65 -14.23
C ILE A 7 -10.64 -24.20 -14.51
N LEU A 8 -10.83 -23.74 -15.74
CA LEU A 8 -10.50 -22.36 -16.13
C LEU A 8 -11.37 -21.35 -15.38
N LEU A 9 -12.67 -21.63 -15.26
CA LEU A 9 -13.61 -20.78 -14.51
C LEU A 9 -13.25 -20.73 -13.03
N LEU A 10 -12.92 -21.88 -12.43
CA LEU A 10 -12.49 -21.96 -11.05
C LEU A 10 -11.18 -21.21 -10.83
N ALA A 11 -10.21 -21.36 -11.72
CA ALA A 11 -8.94 -20.65 -11.65
C ALA A 11 -9.14 -19.14 -11.74
N ALA A 12 -9.98 -18.69 -12.66
CA ALA A 12 -10.32 -17.27 -12.82
C ALA A 12 -11.03 -16.74 -11.59
N PHE A 13 -11.96 -17.53 -11.02
CA PHE A 13 -12.71 -17.15 -9.82
C PHE A 13 -11.79 -17.05 -8.60
N VAL A 14 -10.91 -18.02 -8.41
CA VAL A 14 -9.93 -18.00 -7.31
C VAL A 14 -8.97 -16.82 -7.47
N TRP A 15 -8.54 -16.54 -8.70
CA TRP A 15 -7.67 -15.41 -8.97
C TRP A 15 -8.37 -14.08 -8.68
N ALA A 16 -9.63 -13.95 -9.10
CA ALA A 16 -10.44 -12.77 -8.81
C ALA A 16 -10.66 -12.59 -7.31
N LEU A 17 -10.94 -13.68 -6.59
CA LEU A 17 -11.09 -13.67 -5.14
C LEU A 17 -9.80 -13.23 -4.43
N LEU A 18 -8.67 -13.75 -4.86
CA LEU A 18 -7.36 -13.37 -4.32
C LEU A 18 -7.06 -11.90 -4.59
N HIS A 19 -7.41 -11.44 -5.78
CA HIS A 19 -7.21 -10.04 -6.16
C HIS A 19 -8.10 -9.10 -5.33
N VAL A 20 -9.38 -9.45 -5.19
CA VAL A 20 -10.33 -8.70 -4.36
C VAL A 20 -9.92 -8.74 -2.88
N THR A 21 -9.46 -9.89 -2.40
CA THR A 21 -9.01 -10.03 -1.01
C THR A 21 -7.75 -9.20 -0.75
N ARG A 22 -6.84 -9.12 -1.70
CA ARG A 22 -5.69 -8.22 -1.60
C ARG A 22 -6.12 -6.76 -1.57
N HIS A 23 -7.09 -6.41 -2.39
CA HIS A 23 -7.65 -5.06 -2.43
C HIS A 23 -8.37 -4.72 -1.13
N LEU A 24 -9.16 -5.68 -0.61
CA LEU A 24 -9.86 -5.53 0.66
C LEU A 24 -8.92 -5.51 1.87
N ARG A 25 -7.85 -6.26 1.83
CA ARG A 25 -6.81 -6.19 2.87
C ARG A 25 -6.11 -4.84 2.88
N GLY A 26 -5.85 -4.28 1.70
CA GLY A 26 -5.40 -2.91 1.56
C GLY A 26 -6.41 -1.93 2.16
N SER A 27 -7.70 -2.15 1.91
CA SER A 27 -8.78 -1.34 2.47
C SER A 27 -8.99 -1.55 3.96
N ARG A 28 -8.75 -2.76 4.47
CA ARG A 28 -8.89 -3.04 5.91
C ARG A 28 -7.77 -2.45 6.74
N SER A 29 -6.54 -2.58 6.30
CA SER A 29 -5.46 -1.81 6.90
C SER A 29 -5.71 -0.32 6.67
N GLY A 30 -6.48 -0.01 5.64
CA GLY A 30 -7.03 1.29 5.34
C GLY A 30 -8.11 1.76 6.29
N MET A 31 -8.93 0.89 6.86
CA MET A 31 -9.95 1.30 7.84
C MET A 31 -9.37 1.78 9.15
N ARG A 32 -8.23 1.25 9.56
CA ARG A 32 -7.52 1.69 10.76
C ARG A 32 -6.56 2.83 10.48
N GLY A 33 -6.22 3.07 9.24
CA GLY A 33 -5.22 4.03 8.87
C GLY A 33 -5.33 4.52 7.44
N SER A 34 -6.51 4.45 6.80
CA SER A 34 -6.75 5.14 5.55
C SER A 34 -7.72 6.29 5.77
N GLY A 35 -7.67 7.23 4.86
CA GLY A 35 -8.47 8.43 4.94
C GLY A 35 -7.62 9.63 5.30
N PRO A 36 -8.22 10.84 5.26
CA PRO A 36 -7.47 12.09 5.44
C PRO A 36 -6.74 12.20 6.78
N ARG A 37 -7.33 11.67 7.84
CA ARG A 37 -6.71 11.71 9.18
C ARG A 37 -5.47 10.83 9.27
N ALA A 38 -5.56 9.62 8.70
CA ALA A 38 -4.43 8.70 8.67
C ALA A 38 -3.30 9.24 7.80
N GLU A 39 -3.63 9.81 6.66
CA GLU A 39 -2.66 10.44 5.78
C GLU A 39 -1.94 11.59 6.48
N ARG A 40 -2.67 12.46 7.15
CA ARG A 40 -2.10 13.57 7.91
C ARG A 40 -1.18 13.10 9.02
N ALA A 41 -1.62 12.10 9.78
CA ALA A 41 -0.83 11.55 10.87
C ALA A 41 0.48 10.95 10.36
N LEU A 42 0.43 10.23 9.25
CA LEU A 42 1.60 9.65 8.62
C LEU A 42 2.52 10.73 8.04
N GLU A 43 1.95 11.74 7.39
CA GLU A 43 2.72 12.87 6.87
C GLU A 43 3.42 13.63 7.97
N GLU A 44 2.74 13.90 9.07
CA GLU A 44 3.32 14.57 10.24
C GLU A 44 4.46 13.75 10.84
N GLU A 45 4.26 12.43 10.96
CA GLU A 45 5.29 11.53 11.45
C GLU A 45 6.51 11.54 10.54
N LEU A 46 6.28 11.47 9.22
CA LEU A 46 7.36 11.51 8.23
C LEU A 46 8.06 12.87 8.22
N LEU A 47 7.30 13.96 8.38
CA LEU A 47 7.90 15.29 8.49
C LEU A 47 8.83 15.39 9.70
N ARG A 48 8.46 14.81 10.81
CA ARG A 48 9.34 14.74 11.99
C ARG A 48 10.57 13.89 11.72
N LEU A 49 10.40 12.74 11.09
CA LEU A 49 11.51 11.83 10.77
C LEU A 49 12.49 12.44 9.76
N THR A 50 11.97 13.17 8.79
CA THR A 50 12.76 13.80 7.73
C THR A 50 13.15 15.24 8.05
N ARG A 51 12.81 15.73 9.23
CA ARG A 51 13.04 17.10 9.66
C ARG A 51 12.42 18.14 8.74
N GLY A 52 11.20 17.85 8.28
CA GLY A 52 10.44 18.76 7.43
C GLY A 52 10.75 18.65 5.93
N ASN A 53 11.48 17.64 5.51
CA ASN A 53 11.82 17.47 4.09
C ASN A 53 10.69 16.81 3.32
N ARG A 54 9.72 17.60 2.87
CA ARG A 54 8.59 17.12 2.07
C ARG A 54 9.03 16.51 0.74
N GLY A 55 10.06 17.05 0.13
CA GLY A 55 10.58 16.54 -1.14
C GLY A 55 11.03 15.09 -1.01
N ALA A 56 11.68 14.75 0.09
CA ALA A 56 12.10 13.38 0.35
C ALA A 56 10.90 12.44 0.51
N ILE A 57 9.85 12.90 1.20
CA ILE A 57 8.61 12.14 1.39
C ILE A 57 7.94 11.86 0.03
N GLU A 58 7.79 12.88 -0.78
CA GLU A 58 7.14 12.76 -2.09
C GLU A 58 7.93 11.87 -3.05
N ARG A 59 9.24 11.96 -3.02
CA ARG A 59 10.09 11.04 -3.80
C ARG A 59 9.92 9.60 -3.35
N GLY A 60 9.85 9.37 -2.05
CA GLY A 60 9.60 8.05 -1.49
C GLY A 60 8.23 7.51 -1.88
N VAL A 61 7.20 8.34 -1.79
CA VAL A 61 5.84 7.98 -2.20
C VAL A 61 5.80 7.63 -3.68
N THR A 62 6.44 8.42 -4.52
CA THR A 62 6.50 8.16 -5.97
C THR A 62 7.19 6.83 -6.27
N ALA A 63 8.30 6.55 -5.60
CA ALA A 63 9.02 5.29 -5.75
C ALA A 63 8.16 4.09 -5.33
N GLN A 64 7.45 4.21 -4.22
CA GLN A 64 6.56 3.15 -3.75
C GLN A 64 5.35 2.96 -4.66
N ARG A 65 4.85 4.06 -5.24
CA ARG A 65 3.72 4.01 -6.18
C ARG A 65 4.08 3.24 -7.46
N ARG A 66 5.31 3.34 -7.91
CA ARG A 66 5.79 2.57 -9.07
C ARG A 66 5.77 1.07 -8.78
N ARG A 67 6.08 0.67 -7.55
CA ARG A 67 6.05 -0.74 -7.12
C ARG A 67 4.64 -1.22 -6.79
N HIS A 68 3.81 -0.32 -6.27
CA HIS A 68 2.47 -0.64 -5.78
C HIS A 68 1.47 0.37 -6.32
N PRO A 69 1.14 0.31 -7.62
CA PRO A 69 0.28 1.32 -8.24
C PRO A 69 -1.15 1.36 -7.70
N ASP A 70 -1.60 0.25 -7.10
CA ASP A 70 -2.95 0.16 -6.55
C ASP A 70 -3.03 0.51 -5.06
N ALA A 71 -1.90 0.83 -4.44
CA ALA A 71 -1.87 1.17 -3.02
C ALA A 71 -2.43 2.57 -2.77
N SER A 72 -3.12 2.74 -1.63
CA SER A 72 -3.60 4.05 -1.21
C SER A 72 -2.41 4.93 -0.78
N ARG A 73 -2.65 6.24 -0.73
CA ARG A 73 -1.61 7.17 -0.26
C ARG A 73 -1.16 6.84 1.16
N ALA A 74 -2.09 6.47 2.03
CA ALA A 74 -1.76 6.07 3.40
C ALA A 74 -0.84 4.84 3.42
N ASP A 75 -1.11 3.85 2.59
CA ASP A 75 -0.26 2.67 2.48
C ASP A 75 1.13 3.02 1.94
N LEU A 76 1.20 3.90 0.96
CA LEU A 76 2.46 4.37 0.41
C LEU A 76 3.28 5.11 1.46
N LEU A 77 2.63 5.97 2.24
CA LEU A 77 3.28 6.70 3.33
C LEU A 77 3.80 5.75 4.41
N ARG A 78 3.06 4.71 4.75
CA ARG A 78 3.52 3.69 5.69
C ARG A 78 4.75 2.97 5.20
N ARG A 79 4.78 2.63 3.93
CA ARG A 79 5.94 1.97 3.31
C ARG A 79 7.18 2.86 3.34
N VAL A 80 6.99 4.13 3.05
CA VAL A 80 8.07 5.12 3.14
C VAL A 80 8.58 5.22 4.57
N ARG A 81 7.68 5.29 5.54
CA ARG A 81 8.04 5.33 6.96
C ARG A 81 8.82 4.08 7.37
N ASP A 82 8.31 2.91 7.03
CA ASP A 82 8.95 1.65 7.39
C ASP A 82 10.35 1.52 6.77
N GLU A 83 10.49 1.93 5.52
CA GLU A 83 11.76 1.93 4.83
C GLU A 83 12.74 2.92 5.45
N TYR A 84 12.27 4.10 5.80
CA TYR A 84 13.06 5.13 6.47
C TYR A 84 13.56 4.65 7.83
N LEU A 85 12.68 4.04 8.62
CA LEU A 85 13.04 3.50 9.93
C LEU A 85 14.01 2.33 9.82
N ARG A 86 13.85 1.51 8.80
CA ARG A 86 14.77 0.40 8.53
C ARG A 86 16.17 0.90 8.18
N ASP A 87 16.25 1.90 7.34
CA ASP A 87 17.53 2.51 6.96
C ASP A 87 18.21 3.19 8.15
N ARG A 88 17.41 3.79 9.02
CA ARG A 88 17.92 4.47 10.21
C ARG A 88 18.44 3.50 11.28
N SER A 89 17.91 2.28 11.33
CA SER A 89 18.30 1.27 12.31
C SER A 89 19.53 0.46 11.89
N ARG A 90 20.10 0.71 10.72
CA ARG A 90 21.34 0.08 10.26
C ARG A 90 22.57 0.78 10.79
#